data_db4d6e4913706d8507ec826f3ad77f08
#
_entry.id   db4d6e4913706d8507ec826f3ad77f08
#
_cell.length_a   1.000
_cell.length_b   1.000
_cell.length_c   1.000
_cell.angle_alpha   90.00
_cell.angle_beta   90.00
_cell.angle_gamma   90.00
#
_symmetry.space_group_name_H-M   'P 1'
#
loop_
_entity.id
_entity.type
_entity.pdbx_description
1 polymer ?
#
loop_
_entity_poly.entity_id
_entity_poly.type
_entity_poly.pdbx_seq_one_letter_code
_entity_poly.pdbx_strand_id
1 'polypeptide(L)'
;AVIREALAQAGVTSAEVQLIEAHGTGTALGDPIEVQALRAVFETDRGSPCYLSATKANIGHLEAAAGIAGLCKVVLAMRHGVIPPQVHFATLNPRMDLGRTFTITTASQPWPTAARRLAGVSAFGFGGTNAHLVVEGVAHIRSFSHTSATHLEGRRMSSVF
;
A
#
# COMPACT_ATOMS: atom_id res chain seq x y z
N ALA A 1 -18.67 2.14 -0.69
CA ALA A 1 -18.85 3.52 -0.20
C ALA A 1 -17.47 4.14 0.07
N VAL A 2 -16.72 3.75 1.12
CA VAL A 2 -15.49 4.40 1.60
C VAL A 2 -14.40 4.61 0.52
N ILE A 3 -14.16 3.62 -0.35
CA ILE A 3 -13.14 3.72 -1.41
C ILE A 3 -13.51 4.80 -2.42
N ARG A 4 -14.78 4.85 -2.86
CA ARG A 4 -15.24 5.89 -3.81
C ARG A 4 -15.14 7.28 -3.21
N GLU A 5 -15.45 7.41 -1.93
CA GLU A 5 -15.34 8.67 -1.20
C GLU A 5 -13.90 9.14 -1.11
N ALA A 6 -12.98 8.25 -0.76
CA ALA A 6 -11.55 8.57 -0.70
C ALA A 6 -10.98 9.01 -2.06
N LEU A 7 -11.36 8.33 -3.16
CA LEU A 7 -10.96 8.73 -4.51
C LEU A 7 -11.51 10.10 -4.88
N ALA A 8 -12.79 10.36 -4.57
CA ALA A 8 -13.45 11.64 -4.86
C ALA A 8 -12.79 12.78 -4.07
N GLN A 9 -12.51 12.59 -2.77
CA GLN A 9 -11.82 13.57 -1.93
C GLN A 9 -10.39 13.84 -2.41
N ALA A 10 -9.70 12.82 -2.89
CA ALA A 10 -8.35 12.96 -3.45
C ALA A 10 -8.34 13.59 -4.86
N GLY A 11 -9.49 13.73 -5.52
CA GLY A 11 -9.59 14.23 -6.88
C GLY A 11 -8.90 13.32 -7.90
N VAL A 12 -8.91 12.00 -7.67
CA VAL A 12 -8.27 11.00 -8.55
C VAL A 12 -9.27 9.96 -9.03
N THR A 13 -9.02 9.42 -10.21
CA THR A 13 -9.80 8.31 -10.76
C THR A 13 -9.20 6.97 -10.32
N SER A 14 -10.02 5.94 -10.29
CA SER A 14 -9.53 4.57 -9.99
C SER A 14 -8.50 4.07 -11.01
N ALA A 15 -8.57 4.53 -12.27
CA ALA A 15 -7.60 4.16 -13.31
C ALA A 15 -6.18 4.68 -13.04
N GLU A 16 -6.05 5.76 -12.28
CA GLU A 16 -4.75 6.37 -11.95
C GLU A 16 -4.02 5.66 -10.81
N VAL A 17 -4.69 4.84 -10.01
CA VAL A 17 -4.09 4.12 -8.88
C VAL A 17 -3.34 2.89 -9.37
N GLN A 18 -2.06 2.75 -9.01
CA GLN A 18 -1.19 1.67 -9.46
C GLN A 18 -1.02 0.54 -8.45
N LEU A 19 -1.21 0.81 -7.16
CA LEU A 19 -1.05 -0.16 -6.08
C LEU A 19 -2.22 -0.05 -5.10
N ILE A 20 -2.76 -1.20 -4.68
CA ILE A 20 -3.64 -1.30 -3.52
C ILE A 20 -2.95 -2.15 -2.46
N GLU A 21 -2.71 -1.56 -1.32
CA GLU A 21 -2.43 -2.27 -0.08
C GLU A 21 -3.77 -2.67 0.54
N ALA A 22 -4.13 -3.93 0.37
CA ALA A 22 -5.40 -4.47 0.82
C ALA A 22 -5.44 -4.63 2.35
N HIS A 23 -6.64 -4.71 2.91
CA HIS A 23 -6.80 -5.22 4.26
C HIS A 23 -6.27 -6.64 4.36
N GLY A 24 -6.58 -7.51 3.41
CA GLY A 24 -5.86 -8.74 3.09
C GLY A 24 -5.54 -9.62 4.29
N THR A 25 -6.56 -10.14 4.99
CA THR A 25 -6.38 -10.97 6.19
C THR A 25 -6.03 -12.43 5.89
N GLY A 26 -6.04 -12.84 4.62
CA GLY A 26 -5.74 -14.21 4.22
C GLY A 26 -6.87 -15.19 4.53
N THR A 27 -8.08 -14.71 4.75
CA THR A 27 -9.22 -15.59 5.10
C THR A 27 -9.96 -16.08 3.84
N ALA A 28 -10.51 -17.28 3.93
CA ALA A 28 -11.20 -17.95 2.82
C ALA A 28 -12.41 -17.17 2.27
N LEU A 29 -13.01 -16.30 3.07
CA LEU A 29 -14.17 -15.47 2.72
C LEU A 29 -13.85 -13.98 2.64
N GLY A 30 -13.00 -13.46 3.52
CA GLY A 30 -12.71 -12.04 3.63
C GLY A 30 -12.02 -11.49 2.36
N ASP A 31 -10.98 -12.16 1.90
CA ASP A 31 -10.23 -11.72 0.73
C ASP A 31 -11.09 -11.70 -0.56
N PRO A 32 -11.93 -12.73 -0.86
CA PRO A 32 -12.86 -12.66 -1.99
C PRO A 32 -13.84 -11.49 -1.93
N ILE A 33 -14.40 -11.22 -0.74
CA ILE A 33 -15.34 -10.09 -0.54
C ILE A 33 -14.65 -8.75 -0.75
N GLU A 34 -13.44 -8.59 -0.21
CA GLU A 34 -12.65 -7.38 -0.40
C GLU A 34 -12.30 -7.17 -1.88
N VAL A 35 -11.81 -8.21 -2.56
CA VAL A 35 -11.45 -8.12 -3.99
C VAL A 35 -12.68 -7.80 -4.83
N GLN A 36 -13.84 -8.39 -4.55
CA GLN A 36 -15.07 -8.06 -5.24
C GLN A 36 -15.46 -6.58 -5.04
N ALA A 37 -15.33 -6.07 -3.81
CA ALA A 37 -15.60 -4.67 -3.50
C ALA A 37 -14.61 -3.72 -4.19
N LEU A 38 -13.34 -4.08 -4.25
CA LEU A 38 -12.31 -3.36 -4.99
C LEU A 38 -12.62 -3.36 -6.50
N ARG A 39 -12.92 -4.51 -7.09
CA ARG A 39 -13.30 -4.61 -8.51
C ARG A 39 -14.49 -3.70 -8.86
N ALA A 40 -15.52 -3.68 -8.04
CA ALA A 40 -16.69 -2.82 -8.26
C ALA A 40 -16.36 -1.30 -8.32
N VAL A 41 -15.15 -0.90 -7.91
CA VAL A 41 -14.67 0.49 -7.97
C VAL A 41 -13.60 0.69 -9.01
N PHE A 42 -12.69 -0.30 -9.17
CA PHE A 42 -11.48 -0.20 -9.97
C PHE A 42 -11.60 -0.85 -11.35
N GLU A 43 -12.68 -1.60 -11.62
CA GLU A 43 -12.89 -2.22 -12.94
C GLU A 43 -13.27 -1.14 -13.97
N THR A 44 -12.25 -0.57 -14.57
CA THR A 44 -12.31 0.48 -15.58
C THR A 44 -11.38 0.12 -16.72
N ASP A 45 -11.57 0.75 -17.87
CA ASP A 45 -10.58 0.65 -18.95
C ASP A 45 -9.29 1.36 -18.52
N ARG A 46 -8.21 0.62 -18.44
CA ARG A 46 -6.91 1.08 -17.94
C ARG A 46 -5.77 0.47 -18.74
N GLY A 47 -4.75 1.27 -18.97
CA GLY A 47 -3.59 0.86 -19.78
C GLY A 47 -2.67 -0.16 -19.11
N SER A 48 -2.74 -0.31 -17.77
CA SER A 48 -1.94 -1.25 -17.00
C SER A 48 -2.70 -1.76 -15.77
N PRO A 49 -2.48 -2.99 -15.33
CA PRO A 49 -3.12 -3.53 -14.13
C PRO A 49 -2.70 -2.75 -12.87
N CYS A 50 -3.58 -2.75 -11.87
CA CYS A 50 -3.28 -2.29 -10.52
C CYS A 50 -2.70 -3.45 -9.71
N TYR A 51 -1.59 -3.21 -9.04
CA TYR A 51 -1.00 -4.22 -8.17
C TYR A 51 -1.79 -4.34 -6.86
N LEU A 52 -2.02 -5.58 -6.45
CA LEU A 52 -2.68 -5.88 -5.18
C LEU A 52 -1.68 -6.55 -4.24
N SER A 53 -1.55 -6.04 -3.03
CA SER A 53 -0.62 -6.56 -2.03
C SER A 53 -1.20 -6.46 -0.62
N ALA A 54 -0.61 -7.20 0.32
CA ALA A 54 -0.95 -7.17 1.73
C ALA A 54 0.27 -7.36 2.62
N THR A 55 0.57 -6.36 3.43
CA THR A 55 1.69 -6.36 4.41
C THR A 55 1.54 -7.49 5.44
N LYS A 56 0.30 -7.91 5.71
CA LYS A 56 0.02 -8.97 6.68
C LYS A 56 0.70 -10.30 6.36
N ALA A 57 0.99 -10.57 5.09
CA ALA A 57 1.78 -11.73 4.70
C ALA A 57 3.23 -11.68 5.22
N ASN A 58 3.78 -10.49 5.46
CA ASN A 58 5.14 -10.29 5.93
C ASN A 58 5.25 -10.31 7.46
N ILE A 59 4.33 -9.68 8.17
CA ILE A 59 4.46 -9.36 9.60
C ILE A 59 3.24 -9.75 10.43
N GLY A 60 2.27 -10.45 9.86
CA GLY A 60 1.02 -10.82 10.51
C GLY A 60 0.04 -9.67 10.64
N HIS A 61 -1.08 -9.94 11.32
CA HIS A 61 -2.13 -8.95 11.54
C HIS A 61 -1.85 -8.15 12.83
N LEU A 62 -1.44 -6.89 12.67
CA LEU A 62 -1.11 -5.98 13.78
C LEU A 62 -2.34 -5.29 14.39
N GLU A 63 -3.55 -5.81 14.14
CA GLU A 63 -4.80 -5.30 14.68
C GLU A 63 -4.94 -3.76 14.50
N ALA A 64 -4.94 -3.00 15.59
CA ALA A 64 -5.06 -1.54 15.55
C ALA A 64 -3.93 -0.85 14.75
N ALA A 65 -2.74 -1.46 14.67
CA ALA A 65 -1.61 -0.93 13.92
C ALA A 65 -1.55 -1.42 12.45
N ALA A 66 -2.46 -2.31 12.01
CA ALA A 66 -2.37 -2.92 10.69
C ALA A 66 -2.48 -1.90 9.54
N GLY A 67 -3.36 -0.90 9.68
CA GLY A 67 -3.52 0.15 8.69
C GLY A 67 -2.27 1.02 8.54
N ILE A 68 -1.65 1.42 9.66
CA ILE A 68 -0.42 2.23 9.63
C ILE A 68 0.78 1.44 9.09
N ALA A 69 0.85 0.14 9.36
CA ALA A 69 1.89 -0.72 8.79
C ALA A 69 1.78 -0.81 7.26
N GLY A 70 0.57 -0.97 6.71
CA GLY A 70 0.30 -0.92 5.29
C GLY A 70 0.65 0.43 4.67
N LEU A 71 0.31 1.52 5.34
CA LEU A 71 0.70 2.87 4.92
C LEU A 71 2.22 3.04 4.85
N CYS A 72 2.95 2.60 5.87
CA CYS A 72 4.42 2.65 5.89
C CYS A 72 5.02 1.87 4.70
N LYS A 73 4.52 0.68 4.40
CA LYS A 73 4.95 -0.10 3.23
C LYS A 73 4.72 0.67 1.92
N VAL A 74 3.54 1.24 1.74
CA VAL A 74 3.20 2.02 0.54
C VAL A 74 4.13 3.21 0.38
N VAL A 75 4.36 3.98 1.44
CA VAL A 75 5.28 5.13 1.42
C VAL A 75 6.71 4.71 1.05
N LEU A 76 7.20 3.61 1.62
CA LEU A 76 8.52 3.07 1.28
C LEU A 76 8.58 2.59 -0.18
N ALA A 77 7.57 1.85 -0.64
CA ALA A 77 7.48 1.39 -2.03
C ALA A 77 7.51 2.58 -3.01
N MET A 78 6.76 3.64 -2.72
CA MET A 78 6.78 4.88 -3.49
C MET A 78 8.15 5.56 -3.48
N ARG A 79 8.78 5.69 -2.30
CA ARG A 79 10.13 6.29 -2.18
C ARG A 79 11.16 5.55 -3.04
N HIS A 80 11.13 4.24 -3.00
CA HIS A 80 12.06 3.40 -3.76
C HIS A 80 11.66 3.22 -5.23
N GLY A 81 10.46 3.63 -5.62
CA GLY A 81 9.96 3.45 -6.98
C GLY A 81 9.77 1.98 -7.36
N VAL A 82 9.45 1.16 -6.39
CA VAL A 82 9.36 -0.30 -6.53
C VAL A 82 8.08 -0.81 -5.89
N ILE A 83 7.40 -1.71 -6.58
CA ILE A 83 6.31 -2.53 -6.01
C ILE A 83 6.93 -3.83 -5.51
N PRO A 84 6.93 -4.07 -4.18
CA PRO A 84 7.52 -5.28 -3.63
C PRO A 84 6.67 -6.51 -3.94
N PRO A 85 7.29 -7.71 -3.97
CA PRO A 85 6.56 -8.94 -4.18
C PRO A 85 5.62 -9.26 -3.02
N GLN A 86 4.52 -9.93 -3.34
CA GLN A 86 3.68 -10.57 -2.32
C GLN A 86 4.35 -11.85 -1.87
N VAL A 87 4.86 -11.85 -0.64
CA VAL A 87 5.52 -13.02 -0.06
C VAL A 87 4.50 -14.13 0.24
N HIS A 88 4.98 -15.37 0.25
CA HIS A 88 4.18 -16.57 0.54
C HIS A 88 2.96 -16.77 -0.40
N PHE A 89 2.92 -16.06 -1.52
CA PHE A 89 1.86 -16.24 -2.51
C PHE A 89 2.21 -17.41 -3.43
N ALA A 90 1.50 -18.52 -3.27
CA ALA A 90 1.67 -19.71 -4.09
C ALA A 90 0.49 -19.93 -5.05
N THR A 91 -0.74 -19.74 -4.54
CA THR A 91 -1.96 -20.01 -5.31
C THR A 91 -3.03 -19.00 -4.94
N LEU A 92 -3.71 -18.47 -5.94
CA LEU A 92 -4.86 -17.60 -5.74
C LEU A 92 -6.01 -18.40 -5.11
N ASN A 93 -6.67 -17.79 -4.12
CA ASN A 93 -7.90 -18.36 -3.57
C ASN A 93 -8.91 -18.57 -4.73
N PRO A 94 -9.46 -19.78 -4.94
CA PRO A 94 -10.33 -20.08 -6.07
C PRO A 94 -11.64 -19.28 -6.09
N ARG A 95 -11.98 -18.62 -5.01
CA ARG A 95 -13.14 -17.71 -4.92
C ARG A 95 -12.80 -16.26 -5.28
N MET A 96 -11.52 -15.95 -5.49
CA MET A 96 -11.09 -14.63 -5.91
C MET A 96 -11.02 -14.55 -7.43
N ASP A 97 -11.63 -13.51 -7.97
CA ASP A 97 -11.49 -13.14 -9.37
C ASP A 97 -10.85 -11.76 -9.46
N LEU A 98 -9.61 -11.70 -9.91
CA LEU A 98 -8.86 -10.45 -10.05
C LEU A 98 -9.28 -9.65 -11.30
N GLY A 99 -10.05 -10.25 -12.20
CA GLY A 99 -10.41 -9.65 -13.48
C GLY A 99 -9.17 -9.32 -14.31
N ARG A 100 -9.29 -8.28 -15.16
CA ARG A 100 -8.15 -7.68 -15.87
C ARG A 100 -7.57 -6.49 -15.11
N THR A 101 -8.17 -6.13 -13.99
CA THR A 101 -7.85 -4.93 -13.21
C THR A 101 -6.67 -5.14 -12.28
N PHE A 102 -6.65 -6.27 -11.58
CA PHE A 102 -5.66 -6.51 -10.55
C PHE A 102 -4.64 -7.58 -10.93
N THR A 103 -3.44 -7.40 -10.42
CA THR A 103 -2.38 -8.40 -10.48
C THR A 103 -1.67 -8.51 -9.14
N ILE A 104 -1.28 -9.74 -8.77
CA ILE A 104 -0.43 -10.00 -7.61
C ILE A 104 0.93 -10.41 -8.17
N THR A 105 1.99 -9.71 -7.76
CA THR A 105 3.34 -10.04 -8.22
C THR A 105 4.11 -10.83 -7.18
N THR A 106 4.87 -11.83 -7.62
CA THR A 106 5.80 -12.62 -6.78
C THR A 106 7.24 -12.18 -6.96
N ALA A 107 7.49 -11.21 -7.84
CA ALA A 107 8.80 -10.61 -8.04
C ALA A 107 8.70 -9.09 -7.90
N SER A 108 9.78 -8.47 -7.47
CA SER A 108 9.88 -7.01 -7.39
C SER A 108 9.65 -6.38 -8.76
N GLN A 109 8.79 -5.37 -8.84
CA GLN A 109 8.47 -4.66 -10.07
C GLN A 109 8.85 -3.20 -9.94
N PRO A 110 9.40 -2.56 -10.97
CA PRO A 110 9.50 -1.10 -10.98
C PRO A 110 8.10 -0.49 -10.91
N TRP A 111 7.97 0.66 -10.23
CA TRP A 111 6.70 1.37 -10.22
C TRP A 111 6.34 1.79 -11.66
N PRO A 112 5.11 1.51 -12.13
CA PRO A 112 4.77 1.59 -13.56
C PRO A 112 4.78 3.02 -14.15
N THR A 113 4.91 4.04 -13.31
CA THR A 113 5.04 5.44 -13.74
C THR A 113 6.01 6.21 -12.87
N ALA A 114 6.79 7.10 -13.48
CA ALA A 114 7.65 8.03 -12.77
C ALA A 114 6.95 9.36 -12.45
N ALA A 115 5.86 9.70 -13.13
CA ALA A 115 5.23 11.01 -13.07
C ALA A 115 4.39 11.20 -11.79
N ARG A 116 3.46 10.29 -11.52
CA ARG A 116 2.56 10.37 -10.36
C ARG A 116 2.34 8.98 -9.79
N ARG A 117 2.82 8.75 -8.60
CA ARG A 117 2.67 7.47 -7.91
C ARG A 117 1.47 7.53 -6.99
N LEU A 118 0.43 6.75 -7.28
CA LEU A 118 -0.79 6.70 -6.50
C LEU A 118 -1.04 5.29 -5.98
N ALA A 119 -1.38 5.20 -4.71
CA ALA A 119 -1.79 3.94 -4.10
C ALA A 119 -3.00 4.13 -3.19
N GLY A 120 -3.79 3.07 -3.05
CA GLY A 120 -4.83 2.96 -2.05
C GLY A 120 -4.37 2.08 -0.87
N VAL A 121 -4.80 2.42 0.34
CA VAL A 121 -4.58 1.60 1.54
C VAL A 121 -5.92 1.34 2.21
N SER A 122 -6.28 0.07 2.37
CA SER A 122 -7.53 -0.38 3.00
C SER A 122 -7.27 -0.91 4.42
N ALA A 123 -8.09 -0.49 5.37
CA ALA A 123 -8.12 -1.04 6.72
C ALA A 123 -9.57 -1.20 7.16
N PHE A 124 -9.98 -2.43 7.44
CA PHE A 124 -11.35 -2.77 7.80
C PHE A 124 -11.39 -3.36 9.20
N GLY A 125 -12.08 -2.68 10.11
CA GLY A 125 -12.28 -3.14 11.48
C GLY A 125 -13.37 -4.20 11.59
N PHE A 126 -13.19 -5.15 12.50
CA PHE A 126 -14.17 -6.23 12.75
C PHE A 126 -15.55 -5.69 13.14
N GLY A 127 -15.62 -4.53 13.80
CA GLY A 127 -16.86 -3.84 14.15
C GLY A 127 -17.54 -3.09 13.01
N GLY A 128 -17.03 -3.19 11.76
CA GLY A 128 -17.61 -2.51 10.58
C GLY A 128 -17.06 -1.11 10.33
N THR A 129 -16.12 -0.63 11.13
CA THR A 129 -15.38 0.61 10.82
C THR A 129 -14.41 0.36 9.68
N ASN A 130 -14.65 1.03 8.55
CA ASN A 130 -13.84 0.88 7.34
C ASN A 130 -13.14 2.18 7.02
N ALA A 131 -11.84 2.09 6.71
CA ALA A 131 -11.03 3.21 6.25
C ALA A 131 -10.36 2.86 4.92
N HIS A 132 -10.25 3.85 4.04
CA HIS A 132 -9.45 3.78 2.83
C HIS A 132 -8.74 5.12 2.64
N LEU A 133 -7.44 5.05 2.37
CA LEU A 133 -6.61 6.21 2.09
C LEU A 133 -6.15 6.18 0.64
N VAL A 134 -6.11 7.34 0.00
CA VAL A 134 -5.37 7.53 -1.25
C VAL A 134 -4.07 8.26 -0.90
N VAL A 135 -2.96 7.68 -1.33
CA VAL A 135 -1.62 8.20 -1.07
C VAL A 135 -0.98 8.58 -2.38
N GLU A 136 -0.42 9.78 -2.45
CA GLU A 136 0.35 10.24 -3.58
C GLU A 136 1.83 10.37 -3.22
N GLY A 137 2.68 9.76 -4.02
CA GLY A 137 4.13 9.90 -3.91
C GLY A 137 4.64 11.05 -4.77
N VAL A 138 5.36 11.99 -4.17
CA VAL A 138 6.01 13.10 -4.88
C VAL A 138 7.29 12.58 -5.54
N ALA A 139 7.45 12.79 -6.84
CA ALA A 139 8.60 12.28 -7.63
C ALA A 139 9.97 12.85 -7.22
N HIS A 140 10.00 13.87 -6.37
CA HIS A 140 11.21 14.53 -5.89
C HIS A 140 11.18 14.77 -4.39
N ILE A 141 11.42 13.72 -3.60
CA ILE A 141 12.11 13.97 -2.34
C ILE A 141 13.60 14.02 -2.74
N ARG A 142 14.15 15.22 -2.85
CA ARG A 142 15.61 15.38 -2.87
C ARG A 142 16.15 14.56 -1.72
N SER A 143 17.07 13.65 -1.99
CA SER A 143 17.83 12.99 -0.95
C SER A 143 18.29 14.09 0.01
N PHE A 144 17.86 14.02 1.27
CA PHE A 144 18.57 14.74 2.31
C PHE A 144 19.97 14.14 2.28
N SER A 145 20.91 14.85 1.67
CA SER A 145 22.30 14.55 1.86
C SER A 145 22.51 14.60 3.37
N HIS A 146 22.88 13.49 3.97
CA HIS A 146 23.50 13.51 5.27
C HIS A 146 24.73 14.40 5.12
N THR A 147 24.57 15.66 5.45
CA THR A 147 25.70 16.50 5.80
C THR A 147 26.26 15.83 7.05
N SER A 148 27.38 15.17 6.87
CA SER A 148 28.13 14.57 7.97
C SER A 148 28.25 15.61 9.07
N ALA A 149 27.65 15.39 10.20
CA ALA A 149 27.90 16.14 11.41
C ALA A 149 29.28 15.69 11.94
N THR A 150 30.33 16.12 11.25
CA THR A 150 31.66 16.23 11.82
C THR A 150 31.66 17.53 12.61
N HIS A 151 31.50 17.42 13.87
CA HIS A 151 31.90 18.22 15.02
C HIS A 151 30.85 18.25 16.12
N LEU A 152 30.86 17.24 16.94
CA LEU A 152 30.55 17.33 18.36
C LEU A 152 31.50 16.43 19.14
N GLU A 153 32.79 16.74 19.06
CA GLU A 153 33.71 16.37 20.12
C GLU A 153 33.46 17.32 21.29
N GLY A 154 33.25 16.75 22.46
CA GLY A 154 33.48 17.39 23.73
C GLY A 154 32.26 17.99 24.44
N ARG A 155 31.28 17.18 24.88
CA ARG A 155 30.62 17.39 26.17
C ARG A 155 30.35 16.06 26.84
N ARG A 156 31.12 15.81 27.92
CA ARG A 156 30.81 14.76 28.89
C ARG A 156 29.41 15.01 29.44
N MET A 157 28.50 14.11 29.23
CA MET A 157 27.29 14.05 30.04
C MET A 157 27.67 13.43 31.39
N SER A 158 27.67 14.26 32.44
CA SER A 158 27.62 13.78 33.81
C SER A 158 26.29 13.08 34.05
N SER A 159 26.36 11.87 34.56
CA SER A 159 25.25 11.08 35.04
C SER A 159 24.35 11.88 36.00
N VAL A 160 23.05 11.87 35.77
CA VAL A 160 22.04 12.09 36.78
C VAL A 160 21.12 10.89 36.77
N PHE A 161 20.87 10.34 37.95
CA PHE A 161 20.12 9.15 38.36
C PHE A 161 18.85 8.86 37.61
#